data_b98bbc08908533d058acfc33f6733893
#
_entry.id   b98bbc08908533d058acfc33f6733893
#
_cell.length_a   1.000
_cell.length_b   1.000
_cell.length_c   1.000
_cell.angle_alpha   90.00
_cell.angle_beta   90.00
_cell.angle_gamma   90.00
#
_symmetry.space_group_name_H-M   'P 1'
#
loop_
_entity.id
_entity.type
_entity.pdbx_description
1 polymer ?
#
loop_
_entity_poly.entity_id
_entity_poly.type
_entity_poly.pdbx_seq_one_letter_code
_entity_poly.pdbx_strand_id
1 'polypeptide(L)'
;PFHCALMQPAQDRLAPELEALAFRDPEPPLVNNVDAALVKDAAACRAGLIRQVSGTVRWQASVERLAQEGVTTFVEVGPGTVLSGLVKKIAKAARVLNVDSPESLEATVAALRAGAEG
;
A
#
# COMPACT_ATOMS: atom_id res chain seq x y z
N PRO A 1 -10.37 14.98 10.51
CA PRO A 1 -10.13 13.56 10.71
C PRO A 1 -10.37 12.80 9.40
N PHE A 2 -9.45 11.90 9.05
CA PHE A 2 -9.55 11.05 7.87
C PHE A 2 -9.80 9.59 8.29
N HIS A 3 -10.25 8.78 7.34
CA HIS A 3 -10.48 7.34 7.57
C HIS A 3 -11.41 7.04 8.77
N CYS A 4 -12.51 7.78 8.86
CA CYS A 4 -13.53 7.64 9.89
C CYS A 4 -14.91 7.98 9.33
N ALA A 5 -15.97 7.77 10.11
CA ALA A 5 -17.36 7.99 9.69
C ALA A 5 -17.65 9.42 9.20
N LEU A 6 -16.89 10.43 9.66
CA LEU A 6 -17.04 11.81 9.18
C LEU A 6 -16.67 11.98 7.70
N MET A 7 -15.94 11.03 7.12
CA MET A 7 -15.59 11.01 5.71
C MET A 7 -16.65 10.35 4.82
N GLN A 8 -17.76 9.86 5.38
CA GLN A 8 -18.85 9.24 4.60
C GLN A 8 -19.35 10.11 3.46
N PRO A 9 -19.58 11.43 3.63
CA PRO A 9 -20.01 12.29 2.51
C PRO A 9 -18.98 12.37 1.37
N ALA A 10 -17.69 12.28 1.68
CA ALA A 10 -16.63 12.24 0.68
C ALA A 10 -16.62 10.89 -0.05
N GLN A 11 -16.82 9.79 0.66
CA GLN A 11 -16.98 8.46 0.08
C GLN A 11 -18.15 8.40 -0.89
N ASP A 12 -19.31 8.91 -0.48
CA ASP A 12 -20.53 8.90 -1.29
C ASP A 12 -20.38 9.70 -2.60
N ARG A 13 -19.59 10.78 -2.57
CA ARG A 13 -19.28 11.56 -3.78
C ARG A 13 -18.21 10.91 -4.67
N LEU A 14 -17.23 10.25 -4.09
CA LEU A 14 -16.15 9.58 -4.84
C LEU A 14 -16.61 8.25 -5.47
N ALA A 15 -17.53 7.53 -4.83
CA ALA A 15 -17.96 6.21 -5.29
C ALA A 15 -18.44 6.19 -6.75
N PRO A 16 -19.33 7.08 -7.23
CA PRO A 16 -19.76 7.10 -8.63
C PRO A 16 -18.61 7.34 -9.61
N GLU A 17 -17.63 8.17 -9.24
CA GLU A 17 -16.44 8.43 -10.07
C GLU A 17 -15.61 7.16 -10.24
N LEU A 18 -15.37 6.44 -9.15
CA LEU A 18 -14.63 5.17 -9.18
C LEU A 18 -15.40 4.07 -9.91
N GLU A 19 -16.73 4.04 -9.77
CA GLU A 19 -17.60 3.08 -10.46
C GLU A 19 -17.61 3.29 -11.97
N ALA A 20 -17.47 4.54 -12.43
CA ALA A 20 -17.41 4.89 -13.85
C ALA A 20 -16.06 4.56 -14.51
N LEU A 21 -15.00 4.34 -13.73
CA LEU A 21 -13.67 4.01 -14.27
C LEU A 21 -13.55 2.53 -14.64
N ALA A 22 -12.85 2.28 -15.73
CA ALA A 22 -12.45 0.93 -16.12
C ALA A 22 -11.24 0.49 -15.28
N PHE A 23 -11.47 -0.44 -14.35
CA PHE A 23 -10.39 -1.07 -13.58
C PHE A 23 -9.89 -2.32 -14.28
N ARG A 24 -8.61 -2.59 -14.14
CA ARG A 24 -7.99 -3.87 -14.48
C ARG A 24 -7.56 -4.58 -13.20
N ASP A 25 -7.37 -5.89 -13.28
CA ASP A 25 -6.81 -6.65 -12.16
C ASP A 25 -5.45 -6.08 -11.78
N PRO A 26 -5.19 -5.89 -10.47
CA PRO A 26 -3.91 -5.34 -10.04
C PRO A 26 -2.77 -6.35 -10.28
N GLU A 27 -1.71 -5.88 -10.93
CA GLU A 27 -0.50 -6.66 -11.17
C GLU A 27 0.73 -5.79 -10.84
N PRO A 28 1.44 -6.12 -9.76
CA PRO A 28 1.21 -7.22 -8.80
C PRO A 28 -0.07 -7.05 -7.97
N PRO A 29 -0.50 -8.10 -7.23
CA PRO A 29 -1.58 -7.98 -6.25
C PRO A 29 -1.30 -6.91 -5.20
N LEU A 30 -2.34 -6.37 -4.60
CA LEU A 30 -2.22 -5.38 -3.53
C LEU A 30 -2.83 -5.87 -2.22
N VAL A 31 -2.40 -5.27 -1.12
CA VAL A 31 -3.08 -5.38 0.17
C VAL A 31 -3.75 -4.05 0.46
N ASN A 32 -5.08 -4.03 0.62
CA ASN A 32 -5.80 -2.80 0.87
C ASN A 32 -5.77 -2.40 2.37
N ASN A 33 -5.87 -1.09 2.61
CA ASN A 33 -5.79 -0.54 3.96
C ASN A 33 -6.97 -0.91 4.86
N VAL A 34 -8.15 -1.07 4.29
CA VAL A 34 -9.39 -1.19 5.07
C VAL A 34 -9.63 -2.61 5.56
N ASP A 35 -9.28 -3.60 4.75
CA ASP A 35 -9.48 -5.03 5.09
C ASP A 35 -8.18 -5.72 5.51
N ALA A 36 -7.01 -5.12 5.22
CA ALA A 36 -5.70 -5.77 5.32
C ALA A 36 -5.67 -7.11 4.57
N ALA A 37 -6.37 -7.17 3.44
CA ALA A 37 -6.56 -8.36 2.64
C ALA A 37 -5.86 -8.26 1.28
N LEU A 38 -5.41 -9.40 0.78
CA LEU A 38 -4.84 -9.51 -0.56
C LEU A 38 -5.95 -9.36 -1.60
N VAL A 39 -5.76 -8.44 -2.54
CA VAL A 39 -6.68 -8.12 -3.63
C VAL A 39 -6.02 -8.46 -4.96
N LYS A 40 -6.71 -9.26 -5.79
CA LYS A 40 -6.21 -9.77 -7.06
C LYS A 40 -7.12 -9.44 -8.26
N ASP A 41 -8.30 -8.90 -8.03
CA ASP A 41 -9.26 -8.59 -9.08
C ASP A 41 -9.73 -7.13 -9.06
N ALA A 42 -10.15 -6.65 -10.22
CA ALA A 42 -10.57 -5.27 -10.46
C ALA A 42 -11.76 -4.85 -9.60
N ALA A 43 -12.74 -5.73 -9.42
CA ALA A 43 -13.96 -5.42 -8.67
C ALA A 43 -13.66 -5.25 -7.17
N ALA A 44 -12.87 -6.14 -6.59
CA ALA A 44 -12.42 -6.04 -5.21
C ALA A 44 -11.52 -4.82 -4.98
N CYS A 45 -10.66 -4.49 -5.95
CA CYS A 45 -9.82 -3.30 -5.92
C CYS A 45 -10.67 -2.02 -5.83
N ARG A 46 -11.64 -1.86 -6.73
CA ARG A 46 -12.58 -0.72 -6.75
C ARG A 46 -13.37 -0.63 -5.45
N ALA A 47 -13.96 -1.73 -5.01
CA ALA A 47 -14.77 -1.77 -3.78
C ALA A 47 -13.94 -1.39 -2.55
N GLY A 48 -12.70 -1.86 -2.46
CA GLY A 48 -11.76 -1.50 -1.39
C GLY A 48 -11.40 -0.01 -1.39
N LEU A 49 -11.15 0.58 -2.55
CA LEU A 49 -10.87 2.02 -2.69
C LEU A 49 -12.05 2.88 -2.22
N ILE A 50 -13.27 2.48 -2.49
CA ILE A 50 -14.47 3.20 -2.01
C ILE A 50 -14.56 3.10 -0.48
N ARG A 51 -14.50 1.89 0.08
CA ARG A 51 -14.67 1.69 1.53
C ARG A 51 -13.55 2.31 2.38
N GLN A 52 -12.33 2.41 1.87
CA GLN A 52 -11.21 2.95 2.65
C GLN A 52 -11.33 4.44 2.96
N VAL A 53 -12.17 5.20 2.22
CA VAL A 53 -12.33 6.65 2.43
C VAL A 53 -12.82 6.94 3.85
N SER A 54 -13.82 6.20 4.32
CA SER A 54 -14.36 6.30 5.68
C SER A 54 -13.87 5.19 6.63
N GLY A 55 -13.21 4.16 6.10
CA GLY A 55 -12.75 3.01 6.86
C GLY A 55 -11.41 3.25 7.56
N THR A 56 -11.24 2.62 8.72
CA THR A 56 -9.99 2.69 9.48
C THR A 56 -8.83 2.05 8.71
N VAL A 57 -7.67 2.70 8.71
CA VAL A 57 -6.44 2.13 8.15
C VAL A 57 -5.89 1.05 9.08
N ARG A 58 -5.81 -0.17 8.59
CA ARG A 58 -5.28 -1.33 9.30
C ARG A 58 -3.81 -1.58 8.93
N TRP A 59 -2.95 -0.60 9.18
CA TRP A 59 -1.57 -0.59 8.70
C TRP A 59 -0.74 -1.78 9.19
N GLN A 60 -0.77 -2.05 10.49
CA GLN A 60 -0.02 -3.16 11.07
C GLN A 60 -0.44 -4.49 10.43
N ALA A 61 -1.75 -4.77 10.38
CA ALA A 61 -2.27 -6.00 9.79
C ALA A 61 -1.93 -6.10 8.28
N SER A 62 -1.90 -4.98 7.56
CA SER A 62 -1.49 -4.93 6.15
C SER A 62 -0.02 -5.32 5.96
N VAL A 63 0.88 -4.79 6.78
CA VAL A 63 2.31 -5.14 6.73
C VAL A 63 2.54 -6.60 7.14
N GLU A 64 1.86 -7.07 8.19
CA GLU A 64 1.90 -8.47 8.62
C GLU A 64 1.41 -9.41 7.51
N ARG A 65 0.33 -9.04 6.82
CA ARG A 65 -0.18 -9.80 5.67
C ARG A 65 0.83 -9.88 4.53
N LEU A 66 1.47 -8.77 4.17
CA LEU A 66 2.52 -8.76 3.14
C LEU A 66 3.70 -9.67 3.52
N ALA A 67 4.13 -9.64 4.78
CA ALA A 67 5.18 -10.52 5.28
C ALA A 67 4.77 -12.01 5.20
N GLN A 68 3.52 -12.35 5.53
CA GLN A 68 2.96 -13.71 5.39
C GLN A 68 2.91 -14.17 3.93
N GLU A 69 2.71 -13.25 2.97
CA GLU A 69 2.75 -13.54 1.53
C GLU A 69 4.20 -13.67 0.99
N GLY A 70 5.21 -13.58 1.85
CA GLY A 70 6.62 -13.78 1.50
C GLY A 70 7.34 -12.50 1.09
N VAL A 71 6.79 -11.33 1.34
CA VAL A 71 7.47 -10.05 1.07
C VAL A 71 8.61 -9.85 2.07
N THR A 72 9.85 -9.74 1.56
CA THR A 72 11.07 -9.54 2.34
C THR A 72 11.69 -8.16 2.16
N THR A 73 11.24 -7.40 1.16
CA THR A 73 11.72 -6.04 0.89
C THR A 73 10.53 -5.10 0.71
N PHE A 74 10.52 -4.01 1.44
CA PHE A 74 9.54 -2.95 1.33
C PHE A 74 10.19 -1.70 0.76
N VAL A 75 9.50 -1.04 -0.16
CA VAL A 75 9.93 0.23 -0.74
C VAL A 75 8.84 1.27 -0.49
N GLU A 76 9.11 2.26 0.35
CA GLU A 76 8.23 3.41 0.53
C GLU A 76 8.45 4.39 -0.62
N VAL A 77 7.39 4.72 -1.35
CA VAL A 77 7.44 5.69 -2.46
C VAL A 77 6.61 6.91 -2.07
N GLY A 78 7.28 8.05 -1.93
CA GLY A 78 6.67 9.32 -1.56
C GLY A 78 7.51 10.12 -0.57
N PRO A 79 7.09 11.33 -0.21
CA PRO A 79 7.87 12.21 0.67
C PRO A 79 7.97 11.68 2.09
N GLY A 80 9.17 11.70 2.64
CA GLY A 80 9.46 11.29 4.01
C GLY A 80 9.65 9.79 4.20
N THR A 81 9.80 9.36 5.44
CA THR A 81 10.16 7.98 5.82
C THR A 81 9.33 7.43 6.98
N VAL A 82 8.12 7.96 7.18
CA VAL A 82 7.25 7.55 8.31
C VAL A 82 6.85 6.09 8.19
N LEU A 83 6.41 5.67 7.01
CA LEU A 83 6.00 4.28 6.76
C LEU A 83 7.19 3.33 6.85
N SER A 84 8.36 3.72 6.37
CA SER A 84 9.61 2.96 6.55
C SER A 84 9.91 2.68 8.01
N GLY A 85 9.76 3.69 8.87
CA GLY A 85 9.92 3.54 10.32
C GLY A 85 8.91 2.58 10.95
N LEU A 86 7.66 2.61 10.50
CA LEU A 86 6.62 1.72 10.98
C LEU A 86 6.86 0.27 10.51
N VAL A 87 7.20 0.08 9.25
CA VAL A 87 7.51 -1.27 8.69
C VAL A 87 8.67 -1.92 9.46
N LYS A 88 9.75 -1.18 9.76
CA LYS A 88 10.88 -1.69 10.55
C LYS A 88 10.48 -2.19 11.93
N LYS A 89 9.44 -1.61 12.54
CA LYS A 89 8.92 -2.05 13.84
C LYS A 89 8.05 -3.30 13.74
N ILE A 90 7.29 -3.45 12.63
CA ILE A 90 6.35 -4.54 12.42
C ILE A 90 7.05 -5.75 11.81
N ALA A 91 7.76 -5.57 10.70
CA ALA A 91 8.47 -6.62 9.96
C ALA A 91 9.99 -6.46 10.16
N LYS A 92 10.48 -6.80 11.36
CA LYS A 92 11.87 -6.53 11.78
C LYS A 92 12.94 -7.18 10.92
N ALA A 93 12.64 -8.31 10.28
CA ALA A 93 13.56 -9.02 9.40
C ALA A 93 13.57 -8.50 7.96
N ALA A 94 12.63 -7.63 7.59
CA ALA A 94 12.50 -7.13 6.24
C ALA A 94 13.54 -6.03 5.94
N ARG A 95 13.98 -6.00 4.69
CA ARG A 95 14.72 -4.86 4.14
C ARG A 95 13.75 -3.73 3.81
N VAL A 96 14.07 -2.51 4.21
CA VAL A 96 13.24 -1.34 3.95
C VAL A 96 14.06 -0.29 3.19
N LEU A 97 13.55 0.12 2.04
CA LEU A 97 14.11 1.15 1.16
C LEU A 97 13.07 2.27 1.01
N ASN A 98 13.50 3.43 0.52
CA ASN A 98 12.58 4.54 0.25
C ASN A 98 12.98 5.32 -1.00
N VAL A 99 11.98 5.91 -1.65
CA VAL A 99 12.13 6.75 -2.84
C VAL A 99 11.34 8.04 -2.63
N ASP A 100 12.04 9.13 -2.35
CA ASP A 100 11.48 10.47 -2.17
C ASP A 100 12.24 11.56 -2.94
N SER A 101 13.31 11.19 -3.65
CA SER A 101 14.14 12.07 -4.46
C SER A 101 14.79 11.29 -5.62
N PRO A 102 15.35 11.96 -6.64
CA PRO A 102 16.13 11.30 -7.68
C PRO A 102 17.29 10.47 -7.12
N GLU A 103 17.99 10.97 -6.12
CA GLU A 103 19.13 10.31 -5.48
C GLU A 103 18.70 9.03 -4.75
N SER A 104 17.60 9.09 -3.99
CA SER A 104 17.07 7.89 -3.31
C SER A 104 16.49 6.87 -4.28
N LEU A 105 15.98 7.30 -5.44
CA LEU A 105 15.59 6.38 -6.52
C LEU A 105 16.78 5.61 -7.06
N GLU A 106 17.86 6.29 -7.40
CA GLU A 106 19.10 5.67 -7.90
C GLU A 106 19.66 4.66 -6.88
N ALA A 107 19.75 5.05 -5.62
CA ALA A 107 20.21 4.18 -4.54
C ALA A 107 19.31 2.94 -4.36
N THR A 108 17.99 3.13 -4.43
CA THR A 108 17.02 2.04 -4.30
C THR A 108 17.12 1.06 -5.46
N VAL A 109 17.23 1.57 -6.70
CA VAL A 109 17.40 0.73 -7.90
C VAL A 109 18.70 -0.09 -7.81
N ALA A 110 19.79 0.54 -7.40
CA ALA A 110 21.07 -0.16 -7.21
C ALA A 110 20.97 -1.27 -6.16
N ALA A 111 20.32 -0.98 -5.02
CA ALA A 111 20.12 -1.95 -3.94
C ALA A 111 19.25 -3.14 -4.36
N LEU A 112 18.20 -2.90 -5.16
CA LEU A 112 17.32 -3.96 -5.66
C LEU A 112 18.04 -4.86 -6.67
N ARG A 113 18.86 -4.30 -7.58
CA ARG A 113 19.65 -5.06 -8.54
C ARG A 113 20.68 -5.95 -7.84
N ALA A 114 21.41 -5.41 -6.88
CA ALA A 114 22.39 -6.18 -6.11
C ALA A 114 21.77 -7.35 -5.34
N GLY A 115 20.52 -7.22 -4.88
CA GLY A 115 19.78 -8.30 -4.20
C GLY A 115 19.19 -9.35 -5.14
N ALA A 116 19.09 -9.08 -6.43
CA ALA A 116 18.60 -10.03 -7.44
C ALA A 116 19.70 -10.94 -8.00
N GLU A 117 20.98 -10.57 -7.83
CA GLU A 117 22.16 -11.32 -8.30
C GLU A 117 22.71 -12.31 -7.26
N GLY A 118 22.11 -12.34 -6.09
CA GLY A 118 22.41 -13.27 -4.98
C GLY A 118 21.31 -14.27 -4.75
#